data_0f40cbaf172b43713ce8b3175bc6a6af
#
_entry.id   0f40cbaf172b43713ce8b3175bc6a6af
#
_cell.length_a   1.000
_cell.length_b   1.000
_cell.length_c   1.000
_cell.angle_alpha   90.00
_cell.angle_beta   90.00
_cell.angle_gamma   90.00
#
_symmetry.space_group_name_H-M   'P 1'
#
loop_
_entity.id
_entity.type
_entity.pdbx_description
1 polymer ?
#
loop_
_entity_poly.entity_id
_entity_poly.type
_entity_poly.pdbx_seq_one_letter_code
_entity_poly.pdbx_strand_id
1 'polypeptide(L)'
;MKASRSSIPVFKLYGENQAWPTPDLLHCESIPKRSSLHHWEIKPHRHADLYQLLYVQSGQALVEVEGRREDVREATIQVVPPLMVHGFQFSENIEGYVLTLGAPLVAQLESQLGAPLAVLAAAGRYPVGRDRQRLNSLFKTLLEEYEGSASA
;
A
#
# COMPACT_ATOMS: atom_id res chain seq x y z
N MET A 1 8.65 24.26 21.58
CA MET A 1 9.23 22.93 21.36
C MET A 1 9.23 22.62 19.89
N LYS A 2 10.37 22.50 19.29
CA LYS A 2 10.45 22.08 17.89
C LYS A 2 10.18 20.59 17.84
N ALA A 3 9.08 20.17 17.20
CA ALA A 3 8.89 18.77 16.88
C ALA A 3 10.11 18.30 16.10
N SER A 4 10.79 17.31 16.62
CA SER A 4 11.95 16.74 15.98
C SER A 4 11.54 16.15 14.64
N ARG A 5 12.11 16.65 13.54
CA ARG A 5 11.92 16.07 12.21
C ARG A 5 12.39 14.59 12.13
N SER A 6 13.09 14.13 13.17
CA SER A 6 13.59 12.75 13.26
C SER A 6 12.56 11.75 13.78
N SER A 7 11.34 12.18 14.12
CA SER A 7 10.33 11.32 14.72
C SER A 7 9.51 10.48 13.73
N ILE A 8 9.66 10.69 12.42
CA ILE A 8 8.92 9.92 11.42
C ILE A 8 9.75 8.69 11.04
N PRO A 9 9.27 7.49 11.40
CA PRO A 9 10.03 6.29 11.11
C PRO A 9 10.10 5.97 9.61
N VAL A 10 11.20 5.33 9.22
CA VAL A 10 11.40 4.77 7.89
C VAL A 10 11.43 3.26 8.02
N PHE A 11 10.51 2.57 7.38
CA PHE A 11 10.43 1.12 7.43
C PHE A 11 10.70 0.50 6.07
N LYS A 12 11.21 -0.73 6.07
CA LYS A 12 11.40 -1.50 4.84
C LYS A 12 10.18 -2.30 4.46
N LEU A 13 9.28 -2.51 5.40
CA LEU A 13 8.01 -3.16 5.17
C LEU A 13 6.99 -2.53 6.08
N TYR A 14 5.86 -2.23 5.56
CA TYR A 14 4.57 -1.94 6.14
C TYR A 14 4.56 -1.78 7.67
N GLY A 15 5.04 -0.66 8.17
CA GLY A 15 5.01 -0.32 9.59
C GLY A 15 5.96 -1.13 10.47
N GLU A 16 6.86 -1.91 9.92
CA GLU A 16 7.76 -2.79 10.68
C GLU A 16 9.20 -2.28 10.68
N ASN A 17 9.89 -2.48 11.80
CA ASN A 17 11.29 -2.12 11.97
C ASN A 17 12.27 -3.16 11.40
N GLN A 18 11.76 -4.20 10.77
CA GLN A 18 12.57 -5.29 10.29
C GLN A 18 12.89 -5.14 8.81
N ALA A 19 14.00 -5.74 8.38
CA ALA A 19 14.30 -5.88 6.97
C ALA A 19 13.19 -6.67 6.27
N TRP A 20 13.05 -6.49 4.97
CA TRP A 20 12.12 -7.23 4.14
C TRP A 20 12.25 -8.73 4.43
N PRO A 21 11.18 -9.41 4.87
CA PRO A 21 11.29 -10.76 5.44
C PRO A 21 11.47 -11.86 4.40
N THR A 22 11.30 -11.58 3.11
CA THR A 22 11.40 -12.56 2.04
C THR A 22 12.28 -12.03 0.92
N PRO A 23 12.88 -12.93 0.10
CA PRO A 23 13.57 -12.51 -1.11
C PRO A 23 12.62 -12.03 -2.19
N ASP A 24 11.32 -12.23 -2.01
CA ASP A 24 10.30 -11.78 -2.96
C ASP A 24 10.20 -10.26 -2.93
N LEU A 25 10.10 -9.67 -4.11
CA LEU A 25 9.99 -8.22 -4.26
C LEU A 25 8.54 -7.74 -4.29
N LEU A 26 7.62 -8.61 -3.91
CA LEU A 26 6.20 -8.33 -3.87
C LEU A 26 5.60 -8.89 -2.59
N HIS A 27 4.73 -8.11 -1.96
CA HIS A 27 3.97 -8.52 -0.78
C HIS A 27 2.52 -8.07 -0.94
N CYS A 28 1.59 -8.96 -0.61
CA CYS A 28 0.17 -8.66 -0.70
C CYS A 28 -0.53 -9.11 0.57
N GLU A 29 -1.31 -8.22 1.17
CA GLU A 29 -2.10 -8.52 2.37
C GLU A 29 -3.48 -7.91 2.23
N SER A 30 -4.46 -8.49 2.92
CA SER A 30 -5.74 -7.80 3.11
C SER A 30 -5.58 -6.68 4.14
N ILE A 31 -6.34 -5.60 3.97
CA ILE A 31 -6.33 -4.49 4.94
C ILE A 31 -6.78 -4.98 6.33
N PRO A 32 -7.89 -5.75 6.47
CA PRO A 32 -8.30 -6.23 7.78
C PRO A 32 -7.26 -7.08 8.49
N LYS A 33 -6.60 -7.98 7.76
CA LYS A 33 -5.57 -8.85 8.34
C LYS A 33 -4.43 -8.03 8.96
N ARG A 34 -4.03 -6.96 8.31
CA ARG A 34 -2.91 -6.13 8.78
C ARG A 34 -3.35 -5.11 9.82
N SER A 35 -4.41 -4.35 9.53
CA SER A 35 -4.77 -3.20 10.35
C SER A 35 -5.46 -3.57 11.66
N SER A 36 -6.18 -4.69 11.72
CA SER A 36 -6.83 -5.12 12.98
C SER A 36 -5.83 -5.34 14.11
N LEU A 37 -4.60 -5.74 13.79
CA LEU A 37 -3.52 -5.88 14.76
C LEU A 37 -3.02 -4.54 15.30
N HIS A 38 -3.36 -3.44 14.65
CA HIS A 38 -2.93 -2.08 14.97
C HIS A 38 -4.12 -1.17 15.25
N HIS A 39 -5.23 -1.71 15.79
CA HIS A 39 -6.45 -0.94 16.10
C HIS A 39 -6.99 -0.17 14.90
N TRP A 40 -6.94 -0.79 13.72
CA TRP A 40 -7.42 -0.20 12.45
C TRP A 40 -6.71 1.10 12.06
N GLU A 41 -5.56 1.35 12.62
CA GLU A 41 -4.75 2.50 12.32
C GLU A 41 -3.34 2.10 11.89
N ILE A 42 -2.86 2.71 10.84
CA ILE A 42 -1.45 2.67 10.44
C ILE A 42 -0.90 4.08 10.64
N LYS A 43 -0.06 4.26 11.64
CA LYS A 43 0.51 5.56 11.98
C LYS A 43 1.41 6.08 10.86
N PRO A 44 1.55 7.41 10.72
CA PRO A 44 2.41 7.99 9.69
C PRO A 44 3.82 7.41 9.72
N HIS A 45 4.27 6.96 8.57
CA HIS A 45 5.59 6.38 8.36
C HIS A 45 5.93 6.47 6.87
N ARG A 46 7.13 6.04 6.51
CA ARG A 46 7.56 5.96 5.12
C ARG A 46 8.44 4.73 4.90
N HIS A 47 8.51 4.29 3.66
CA HIS A 47 9.35 3.17 3.24
C HIS A 47 10.47 3.68 2.34
N ALA A 48 11.67 3.08 2.48
CA ALA A 48 12.84 3.52 1.72
C ALA A 48 12.80 3.10 0.26
N ASP A 49 12.50 1.84 -0.03
CA ASP A 49 12.62 1.26 -1.37
C ASP A 49 11.38 0.49 -1.79
N LEU A 50 10.22 0.92 -1.30
CA LEU A 50 8.96 0.22 -1.53
C LEU A 50 7.91 1.16 -2.10
N TYR A 51 7.21 0.68 -3.12
CA TYR A 51 5.97 1.28 -3.62
C TYR A 51 4.80 0.56 -2.98
N GLN A 52 3.77 1.30 -2.59
CA GLN A 52 2.54 0.72 -2.07
C GLN A 52 1.33 1.15 -2.88
N LEU A 53 0.43 0.19 -3.08
CA LEU A 53 -0.89 0.41 -3.63
C LEU A 53 -1.90 -0.01 -2.56
N LEU A 54 -2.64 0.94 -2.04
CA LEU A 54 -3.74 0.66 -1.12
C LEU A 54 -5.03 0.62 -1.93
N TYR A 55 -5.65 -0.55 -2.01
CA TYR A 55 -6.95 -0.68 -2.65
C TYR A 55 -8.04 -0.78 -1.59
N VAL A 56 -8.83 0.28 -1.45
CA VAL A 56 -10.02 0.30 -0.62
C VAL A 56 -11.18 -0.23 -1.47
N GLN A 57 -11.62 -1.44 -1.18
CA GLN A 57 -12.71 -2.08 -1.91
C GLN A 57 -14.06 -1.62 -1.38
N SER A 58 -14.21 -1.58 -0.06
CA SER A 58 -15.39 -1.10 0.63
C SER A 58 -15.04 -0.66 2.05
N GLY A 59 -15.97 0.01 2.72
CA GLY A 59 -15.72 0.64 4.00
C GLY A 59 -15.20 2.06 3.83
N GLN A 60 -14.60 2.60 4.87
CA GLN A 60 -14.09 3.96 4.87
C GLN A 60 -12.64 4.00 5.33
N ALA A 61 -11.88 4.92 4.76
CA ALA A 61 -10.50 5.15 5.14
C ALA A 61 -10.22 6.65 5.22
N LEU A 62 -9.53 7.06 6.28
CA LEU A 62 -8.89 8.36 6.33
C LEU A 62 -7.45 8.16 5.88
N VAL A 63 -7.09 8.75 4.77
CA VAL A 63 -5.78 8.61 4.15
C VAL A 63 -4.97 9.88 4.35
N GLU A 64 -3.79 9.75 4.91
CA GLU A 64 -2.84 10.85 5.05
C GLU A 64 -1.61 10.56 4.21
N VAL A 65 -1.30 11.43 3.26
CA VAL A 65 -0.09 11.35 2.45
C VAL A 65 0.56 12.72 2.40
N GLU A 66 1.80 12.80 2.83
CA GLU A 66 2.58 14.06 2.88
C GLU A 66 1.81 15.20 3.56
N GLY A 67 1.15 14.89 4.67
CA GLY A 67 0.40 15.85 5.46
C GLY A 67 -1.00 16.17 4.96
N ARG A 68 -1.40 15.63 3.82
CA ARG A 68 -2.75 15.80 3.29
C ARG A 68 -3.64 14.68 3.77
N ARG A 69 -4.76 15.04 4.39
CA ARG A 69 -5.77 14.09 4.88
C ARG A 69 -6.99 14.12 4.00
N GLU A 70 -7.45 12.95 3.60
CA GLU A 70 -8.65 12.83 2.80
C GLU A 70 -9.48 11.62 3.19
N ASP A 71 -10.80 11.80 3.23
CA ASP A 71 -11.74 10.70 3.47
C ASP A 71 -11.99 9.94 2.17
N VAL A 72 -11.81 8.64 2.23
CA VAL A 72 -12.10 7.74 1.13
C VAL A 72 -13.33 6.92 1.51
N ARG A 73 -14.42 7.08 0.77
CA ARG A 73 -15.71 6.43 1.01
C ARG A 73 -16.21 5.60 -0.15
N GLU A 74 -15.46 5.55 -1.23
CA GLU A 74 -15.79 4.77 -2.42
C GLU A 74 -14.58 3.93 -2.82
N ALA A 75 -14.79 2.94 -3.69
CA ALA A 75 -13.71 2.08 -4.14
C ALA A 75 -12.61 2.90 -4.81
N THR A 76 -11.39 2.83 -4.26
CA THR A 76 -10.30 3.73 -4.61
C THR A 76 -8.96 3.03 -4.47
N ILE A 77 -8.02 3.35 -5.37
CA ILE A 77 -6.61 2.98 -5.21
C ILE A 77 -5.82 4.22 -4.83
N GLN A 78 -5.05 4.12 -3.74
CA GLN A 78 -4.06 5.12 -3.35
C GLN A 78 -2.68 4.59 -3.69
N VAL A 79 -1.91 5.35 -4.45
CA VAL A 79 -0.52 5.05 -4.77
C VAL A 79 0.39 5.83 -3.83
N VAL A 80 1.34 5.14 -3.22
CA VAL A 80 2.35 5.74 -2.35
C VAL A 80 3.74 5.32 -2.83
N PRO A 81 4.48 6.20 -3.50
CA PRO A 81 5.86 5.96 -3.89
C PRO A 81 6.81 5.88 -2.68
N PRO A 82 8.06 5.44 -2.89
CA PRO A 82 9.05 5.40 -1.81
C PRO A 82 9.25 6.74 -1.13
N LEU A 83 9.56 6.70 0.16
CA LEU A 83 9.90 7.82 1.02
C LEU A 83 8.79 8.83 1.31
N MET A 84 7.59 8.64 0.77
CA MET A 84 6.47 9.51 1.11
C MET A 84 5.88 9.11 2.45
N VAL A 85 5.71 10.10 3.33
CA VAL A 85 5.08 9.90 4.64
C VAL A 85 3.61 9.64 4.43
N HIS A 86 3.12 8.54 4.98
CA HIS A 86 1.72 8.16 4.85
C HIS A 86 1.21 7.43 6.08
N GLY A 87 -0.08 7.52 6.31
CA GLY A 87 -0.77 6.83 7.38
C GLY A 87 -2.22 6.63 7.01
N PHE A 88 -2.86 5.70 7.67
CA PHE A 88 -4.23 5.33 7.39
C PHE A 88 -5.02 5.08 8.67
N GLN A 89 -6.28 5.46 8.66
CA GLN A 89 -7.25 5.05 9.67
C GLN A 89 -8.44 4.40 8.95
N PHE A 90 -8.80 3.20 9.36
CA PHE A 90 -9.81 2.42 8.67
C PHE A 90 -11.03 2.21 9.55
N SER A 91 -12.21 2.16 8.93
CA SER A 91 -13.40 1.64 9.58
C SER A 91 -13.24 0.14 9.84
N GLU A 92 -13.90 -0.38 10.87
CA GLU A 92 -13.78 -1.81 11.22
C GLU A 92 -14.38 -2.73 10.15
N ASN A 93 -15.25 -2.21 9.30
CA ASN A 93 -15.83 -2.94 8.17
C ASN A 93 -15.03 -2.79 6.88
N ILE A 94 -13.80 -2.30 6.97
CA ILE A 94 -12.94 -2.10 5.80
C ILE A 94 -12.69 -3.42 5.06
N GLU A 95 -12.76 -3.38 3.74
CA GLU A 95 -12.32 -4.44 2.87
C GLU A 95 -11.39 -3.87 1.81
N GLY A 96 -10.33 -4.57 1.51
CA GLY A 96 -9.36 -4.15 0.52
C GLY A 96 -8.02 -4.82 0.73
N TYR A 97 -7.02 -4.29 0.04
CA TYR A 97 -5.72 -4.92 -0.05
C TYR A 97 -4.61 -3.88 -0.02
N VAL A 98 -3.47 -4.30 0.51
CA VAL A 98 -2.22 -3.56 0.39
C VAL A 98 -1.27 -4.38 -0.46
N LEU A 99 -0.85 -3.83 -1.58
CA LEU A 99 0.16 -4.42 -2.45
C LEU A 99 1.43 -3.60 -2.31
N THR A 100 2.50 -4.27 -1.93
CA THR A 100 3.81 -3.65 -1.77
C THR A 100 4.77 -4.20 -2.82
N LEU A 101 5.44 -3.32 -3.54
CA LEU A 101 6.38 -3.67 -4.60
C LEU A 101 7.76 -3.11 -4.29
N GLY A 102 8.76 -3.96 -4.31
CA GLY A 102 10.15 -3.52 -4.18
C GLY A 102 10.59 -2.70 -5.39
N ALA A 103 11.42 -1.69 -5.18
CA ALA A 103 11.94 -0.85 -6.26
C ALA A 103 12.63 -1.65 -7.37
N PRO A 104 13.42 -2.70 -7.08
CA PRO A 104 14.02 -3.51 -8.14
C PRO A 104 12.99 -4.22 -9.03
N LEU A 105 11.86 -4.67 -8.46
CA LEU A 105 10.79 -5.26 -9.26
C LEU A 105 10.16 -4.24 -10.19
N VAL A 106 9.88 -3.05 -9.68
CA VAL A 106 9.32 -1.96 -10.50
C VAL A 106 10.27 -1.63 -11.65
N ALA A 107 11.57 -1.51 -11.38
CA ALA A 107 12.56 -1.25 -12.41
C ALA A 107 12.59 -2.36 -13.47
N GLN A 108 12.47 -3.62 -13.07
CA GLN A 108 12.42 -4.76 -13.98
C GLN A 108 11.17 -4.71 -14.86
N LEU A 109 10.02 -4.40 -14.29
CA LEU A 109 8.77 -4.28 -15.04
C LEU A 109 8.86 -3.13 -16.06
N GLU A 110 9.41 -2.00 -15.66
CA GLU A 110 9.60 -0.87 -16.56
C GLU A 110 10.54 -1.23 -17.72
N SER A 111 11.62 -1.95 -17.43
CA SER A 111 12.53 -2.44 -18.44
C SER A 111 11.83 -3.36 -19.44
N GLN A 112 11.02 -4.29 -18.96
CA GLN A 112 10.27 -5.22 -19.82
C GLN A 112 9.23 -4.51 -20.68
N LEU A 113 8.59 -3.48 -20.13
CA LEU A 113 7.59 -2.70 -20.85
C LEU A 113 8.21 -1.70 -21.82
N GLY A 114 9.48 -1.39 -21.64
CA GLY A 114 10.16 -0.36 -22.43
C GLY A 114 9.70 1.07 -22.13
N ALA A 115 9.04 1.28 -20.98
CA ALA A 115 8.50 2.59 -20.59
C ALA A 115 8.34 2.67 -19.07
N PRO A 116 8.44 3.88 -18.48
CA PRO A 116 8.19 4.08 -17.07
C PRO A 116 6.73 3.76 -16.70
N LEU A 117 6.53 3.23 -15.49
CA LEU A 117 5.20 3.11 -14.89
C LEU A 117 4.83 4.45 -14.24
N ALA A 118 4.37 5.38 -15.05
CA ALA A 118 4.14 6.77 -14.65
C ALA A 118 3.20 6.90 -13.44
N VAL A 119 2.21 6.01 -13.33
CA VAL A 119 1.26 6.01 -12.22
C VAL A 119 1.94 5.75 -10.88
N LEU A 120 3.08 5.08 -10.85
CA LEU A 120 3.81 4.78 -9.62
C LEU A 120 4.81 5.88 -9.24
N ALA A 121 5.06 6.84 -10.12
CA ALA A 121 6.08 7.86 -9.90
C ALA A 121 5.66 8.96 -8.93
N ALA A 122 4.36 9.11 -8.69
CA ALA A 122 3.82 10.16 -7.81
C ALA A 122 2.69 9.59 -6.95
N ALA A 123 2.50 10.17 -5.77
CA ALA A 123 1.31 9.86 -4.97
C ALA A 123 0.07 10.26 -5.75
N GLY A 124 -0.93 9.39 -5.76
CA GLY A 124 -2.16 9.63 -6.47
C GLY A 124 -3.31 8.81 -5.94
N ARG A 125 -4.51 9.31 -6.12
CA ARG A 125 -5.72 8.63 -5.73
C ARG A 125 -6.62 8.48 -6.94
N TYR A 126 -7.08 7.24 -7.15
CA TYR A 126 -7.80 6.86 -8.36
C TYR A 126 -9.08 6.14 -7.98
N PRO A 127 -10.25 6.82 -8.03
CA PRO A 127 -11.53 6.13 -7.92
C PRO A 127 -11.66 5.11 -9.04
N VAL A 128 -12.08 3.89 -8.70
CA VAL A 128 -12.06 2.80 -9.68
C VAL A 128 -13.36 2.65 -10.47
N GLY A 129 -14.48 3.17 -9.97
CA GLY A 129 -15.74 3.21 -10.71
C GLY A 129 -16.16 1.87 -11.31
N ARG A 130 -16.24 1.81 -12.63
CA ARG A 130 -16.70 0.62 -13.37
C ARG A 130 -15.77 -0.57 -13.25
N ASP A 131 -14.51 -0.35 -12.92
CA ASP A 131 -13.51 -1.41 -12.83
C ASP A 131 -13.49 -2.11 -11.48
N ARG A 132 -14.42 -1.77 -10.58
CA ARG A 132 -14.45 -2.30 -9.22
C ARG A 132 -14.46 -3.83 -9.19
N GLN A 133 -15.37 -4.46 -9.92
CA GLN A 133 -15.46 -5.94 -9.92
C GLN A 133 -14.21 -6.58 -10.48
N ARG A 134 -13.67 -6.01 -11.54
CA ARG A 134 -12.44 -6.50 -12.15
C ARG A 134 -11.26 -6.39 -11.19
N LEU A 135 -11.12 -5.26 -10.52
CA LEU A 135 -10.05 -5.05 -9.55
C LEU A 135 -10.20 -5.95 -8.33
N ASN A 136 -11.43 -6.13 -7.84
CA ASN A 136 -11.68 -7.07 -6.74
C ASN A 136 -11.19 -8.47 -7.08
N SER A 137 -11.48 -8.95 -8.29
CA SER A 137 -11.04 -10.27 -8.76
C SER A 137 -9.53 -10.34 -8.91
N LEU A 138 -8.91 -9.30 -9.47
CA LEU A 138 -7.46 -9.25 -9.66
C LEU A 138 -6.71 -9.26 -8.34
N PHE A 139 -7.12 -8.45 -7.38
CA PHE A 139 -6.48 -8.42 -6.07
C PHE A 139 -6.68 -9.71 -5.29
N LYS A 140 -7.88 -10.29 -5.37
CA LYS A 140 -8.16 -11.57 -4.73
C LYS A 140 -7.25 -12.67 -5.30
N THR A 141 -7.13 -12.74 -6.61
CA THR A 141 -6.26 -13.71 -7.28
C THR A 141 -4.80 -13.48 -6.89
N LEU A 142 -4.37 -12.23 -6.87
CA LEU A 142 -3.00 -11.88 -6.50
C LEU A 142 -2.69 -12.31 -5.06
N LEU A 143 -3.60 -12.10 -4.13
CA LEU A 143 -3.42 -12.53 -2.74
C LEU A 143 -3.35 -14.06 -2.65
N GLU A 144 -4.24 -14.76 -3.33
CA GLU A 144 -4.26 -16.23 -3.36
C GLU A 144 -2.94 -16.78 -3.91
N GLU A 145 -2.44 -16.23 -4.99
CA GLU A 145 -1.17 -16.64 -5.58
C GLU A 145 0.01 -16.35 -4.65
N TYR A 146 0.01 -15.19 -4.02
CA TYR A 146 1.05 -14.83 -3.07
C TYR A 146 1.06 -15.76 -1.86
N GLU A 147 -0.09 -16.04 -1.28
CA GLU A 147 -0.21 -16.95 -0.14
C GLU A 147 0.11 -18.41 -0.53
N GLY A 148 -0.29 -18.85 -1.71
CA GLY A 148 0.03 -20.15 -2.24
C GLY A 148 1.54 -20.34 -2.44
N SER A 149 2.23 -19.34 -2.99
CA SER A 149 3.67 -19.35 -3.14
C SER A 149 4.40 -19.40 -1.79
N ALA A 150 3.87 -18.68 -0.78
CA ALA A 150 4.45 -18.64 0.55
C ALA A 150 4.29 -19.97 1.30
N SER A 151 3.28 -20.78 0.97
CA SER A 151 3.01 -22.07 1.61
C SER A 151 3.63 -23.26 0.88
N ALA A 152 4.18 -23.02 -0.28
CA ALA A 152 4.92 -24.04 -1.03
C ALA A 152 6.40 -24.10 -0.56
#